data_14cd0bcbd880510ca23d1fc7c2224565
#
_entry.id   14cd0bcbd880510ca23d1fc7c2224565
#
_cell.length_a   1.000
_cell.length_b   1.000
_cell.length_c   1.000
_cell.angle_alpha   90.00
_cell.angle_beta   90.00
_cell.angle_gamma   90.00
#
_symmetry.space_group_name_H-M   'P 1'
#
loop_
_entity.id
_entity.type
_entity.pdbx_description
1 polymer ?
#
loop_
_entity_poly.entity_id
_entity_poly.type
_entity_poly.pdbx_seq_one_letter_code
_entity_poly.pdbx_strand_id
1 'polypeptide(L)'
;MTETGTPDGSVYDWYHRGLQLLAERHPDAAATLLARAAEAEPGSRSILEALARAQYDAGRYDEAMASFTRLISGNPTDDYAHFGLGLAASRAGELRLAAEHLALAAAMRPDVHHYAQALRGVRARRGADPS
;
A
#
# COMPACT_ATOMS: atom_id res chain seq x y z
N MET A 1 -18.65 32.08 4.07
CA MET A 1 -18.38 31.49 4.05
C MET A 1 -18.01 30.67 4.10
N THR A 2 -18.04 30.54 4.25
CA THR A 2 -17.70 29.85 4.43
C THR A 2 -17.23 28.99 4.19
N GLU A 3 -16.99 28.69 4.20
CA GLU A 3 -16.62 27.82 4.05
C GLU A 3 -16.48 26.99 4.23
N THR A 4 -16.94 27.22 3.93
CA THR A 4 -16.83 26.20 4.26
C THR A 4 -16.13 25.13 4.15
N GLY A 5 -16.24 25.03 3.47
CA GLY A 5 -15.27 23.97 3.43
C GLY A 5 -14.46 23.94 4.68
N THR A 6 -13.72 22.96 4.79
CA THR A 6 -12.88 22.87 5.94
C THR A 6 -11.74 23.86 5.80
N PRO A 7 -11.26 24.40 6.89
CA PRO A 7 -10.13 25.32 6.83
C PRO A 7 -8.89 24.69 6.22
N ASP A 8 -8.75 23.37 6.37
CA ASP A 8 -7.61 22.65 5.86
C ASP A 8 -7.89 22.05 4.49
N GLY A 9 -8.98 22.54 3.86
CA GLY A 9 -9.24 22.26 2.49
C GLY A 9 -10.16 21.08 2.22
N SER A 10 -10.16 20.66 1.00
CA SER A 10 -10.99 19.59 0.48
C SER A 10 -10.24 18.27 0.50
N VAL A 11 -10.96 17.20 0.15
CA VAL A 11 -10.34 15.88 -0.05
C VAL A 11 -9.23 15.96 -1.09
N TYR A 12 -9.42 16.75 -2.15
CA TYR A 12 -8.40 16.96 -3.16
C TYR A 12 -7.13 17.52 -2.52
N ASP A 13 -7.27 18.54 -1.68
CA ASP A 13 -6.12 19.16 -1.01
C ASP A 13 -5.44 18.16 -0.07
N TRP A 14 -6.22 17.38 0.67
CA TRP A 14 -5.68 16.36 1.59
C TRP A 14 -4.87 15.32 0.81
N TYR A 15 -5.40 14.90 -0.33
CA TYR A 15 -4.72 13.91 -1.17
C TYR A 15 -3.39 14.45 -1.67
N HIS A 16 -3.40 15.66 -2.25
CA HIS A 16 -2.17 16.26 -2.78
C HIS A 16 -1.17 16.56 -1.69
N ARG A 17 -1.63 17.02 -0.54
CA ARG A 17 -0.73 17.24 0.58
C ARG A 17 -0.15 15.93 1.09
N GLY A 18 -0.97 14.88 1.12
CA GLY A 18 -0.50 13.55 1.50
C GLY A 18 0.59 13.04 0.57
N LEU A 19 0.41 13.21 -0.74
CA LEU A 19 1.43 12.81 -1.72
C LEU A 19 2.72 13.63 -1.52
N GLN A 20 2.58 14.91 -1.23
CA GLN A 20 3.74 15.76 -0.96
C GLN A 20 4.50 15.28 0.27
N LEU A 21 3.77 14.95 1.33
CA LEU A 21 4.38 14.44 2.55
C LEU A 21 5.11 13.12 2.31
N LEU A 22 4.56 12.25 1.47
CA LEU A 22 5.26 11.03 1.08
C LEU A 22 6.55 11.34 0.35
N ALA A 23 6.52 12.27 -0.60
CA ALA A 23 7.71 12.65 -1.35
C ALA A 23 8.77 13.29 -0.46
N GLU A 24 8.35 13.97 0.59
CA GLU A 24 9.24 14.61 1.56
C GLU A 24 9.70 13.66 2.67
N ARG A 25 9.30 12.39 2.57
CA ARG A 25 9.70 11.35 3.52
C ARG A 25 9.11 11.54 4.92
N HIS A 26 7.84 11.97 4.95
CA HIS A 26 7.07 12.05 6.19
C HIS A 26 5.88 11.10 6.11
N PRO A 27 6.14 9.76 6.11
CA PRO A 27 5.07 8.80 5.86
C PRO A 27 4.02 8.74 6.96
N ASP A 28 4.39 8.99 8.22
CA ASP A 28 3.41 8.98 9.30
C ASP A 28 2.39 10.10 9.13
N ALA A 29 2.86 11.30 8.86
CA ALA A 29 1.98 12.44 8.63
C ALA A 29 1.13 12.21 7.37
N ALA A 30 1.76 11.64 6.32
CA ALA A 30 1.04 11.33 5.10
C ALA A 30 -0.08 10.33 5.37
N ALA A 31 0.20 9.27 6.12
CA ALA A 31 -0.79 8.24 6.40
C ALA A 31 -1.99 8.82 7.17
N THR A 32 -1.73 9.70 8.14
CA THR A 32 -2.79 10.33 8.91
C THR A 32 -3.71 11.16 8.01
N LEU A 33 -3.11 11.97 7.13
CA LEU A 33 -3.89 12.84 6.26
C LEU A 33 -4.61 12.04 5.18
N LEU A 34 -3.94 11.05 4.60
CA LEU A 34 -4.55 10.21 3.56
C LEU A 34 -5.66 9.33 4.12
N ALA A 35 -5.59 8.95 5.40
CA ALA A 35 -6.67 8.22 6.04
C ALA A 35 -7.94 9.08 6.11
N ARG A 36 -7.78 10.38 6.41
CA ARG A 36 -8.92 11.31 6.39
C ARG A 36 -9.52 11.40 4.99
N ALA A 37 -8.67 11.51 3.98
CA ALA A 37 -9.13 11.59 2.59
C ALA A 37 -9.87 10.30 2.21
N ALA A 38 -9.37 9.14 2.62
CA ALA A 38 -9.98 7.86 2.31
C ALA A 38 -11.34 7.69 2.98
N GLU A 39 -11.50 8.22 4.21
CA GLU A 39 -12.80 8.20 4.88
C GLU A 39 -13.83 9.05 4.16
N ALA A 40 -13.40 10.19 3.63
CA ALA A 40 -14.28 11.10 2.91
C ALA A 40 -14.63 10.59 1.51
N GLU A 41 -13.71 9.86 0.88
CA GLU A 41 -13.89 9.33 -0.47
C GLU A 41 -13.49 7.86 -0.51
N PRO A 42 -14.29 6.97 0.11
CA PRO A 42 -13.87 5.57 0.24
C PRO A 42 -13.79 4.80 -1.09
N GLY A 43 -14.40 5.34 -2.15
CA GLY A 43 -14.33 4.72 -3.47
C GLY A 43 -13.12 5.11 -4.29
N SER A 44 -12.29 6.03 -3.81
CA SER A 44 -11.14 6.50 -4.60
C SER A 44 -9.98 5.52 -4.49
N ARG A 45 -9.67 4.85 -5.58
CA ARG A 45 -8.53 3.93 -5.62
C ARG A 45 -7.21 4.68 -5.47
N SER A 46 -7.11 5.88 -6.06
CA SER A 46 -5.88 6.68 -5.98
C SER A 46 -5.55 7.04 -4.53
N ILE A 47 -6.56 7.46 -3.78
CA ILE A 47 -6.36 7.81 -2.37
C ILE A 47 -5.99 6.57 -1.56
N LEU A 48 -6.70 5.47 -1.79
CA LEU A 48 -6.43 4.23 -1.07
C LEU A 48 -5.04 3.70 -1.36
N GLU A 49 -4.58 3.80 -2.61
CA GLU A 49 -3.24 3.37 -2.97
C GLU A 49 -2.18 4.24 -2.28
N ALA A 50 -2.39 5.55 -2.27
CA ALA A 50 -1.46 6.47 -1.60
C ALA A 50 -1.42 6.19 -0.10
N LEU A 51 -2.59 5.91 0.50
CA LEU A 51 -2.68 5.56 1.91
C LEU A 51 -1.90 4.27 2.21
N ALA A 52 -2.10 3.24 1.39
CA ALA A 52 -1.40 1.97 1.57
C ALA A 52 0.12 2.15 1.51
N ARG A 53 0.59 2.95 0.55
CA ARG A 53 2.02 3.26 0.43
C ARG A 53 2.55 4.00 1.65
N ALA A 54 1.78 4.98 2.13
CA ALA A 54 2.18 5.74 3.32
C ALA A 54 2.24 4.85 4.55
N GLN A 55 1.27 3.97 4.71
CA GLN A 55 1.25 3.02 5.82
C GLN A 55 2.45 2.09 5.75
N TYR A 56 2.78 1.58 4.57
CA TYR A 56 3.94 0.73 4.38
C TYR A 56 5.23 1.48 4.74
N ASP A 57 5.40 2.69 4.20
CA ASP A 57 6.60 3.48 4.43
C ASP A 57 6.74 3.88 5.90
N ALA A 58 5.62 4.02 6.60
CA ALA A 58 5.61 4.35 8.03
C ALA A 58 5.84 3.13 8.92
N GLY A 59 5.97 1.94 8.33
CA GLY A 59 6.15 0.71 9.11
C GLY A 59 4.87 0.16 9.69
N ARG A 60 3.72 0.66 9.25
CA ARG A 60 2.40 0.21 9.72
C ARG A 60 1.94 -0.92 8.81
N TYR A 61 2.62 -2.08 8.94
CA TYR A 61 2.45 -3.16 7.96
C TYR A 61 1.07 -3.81 8.00
N ASP A 62 0.49 -3.98 9.18
CA ASP A 62 -0.86 -4.56 9.26
C ASP A 62 -1.89 -3.66 8.60
N GLU A 63 -1.79 -2.35 8.82
CA GLU A 63 -2.68 -1.39 8.17
C GLU A 63 -2.48 -1.37 6.67
N ALA A 64 -1.22 -1.41 6.23
CA ALA A 64 -0.91 -1.45 4.80
C ALA A 64 -1.50 -2.70 4.15
N MET A 65 -1.38 -3.86 4.82
CA MET A 65 -1.98 -5.10 4.30
C MET A 65 -3.48 -4.96 4.12
N ALA A 66 -4.15 -4.34 5.09
CA ALA A 66 -5.60 -4.13 5.00
C ALA A 66 -5.95 -3.22 3.82
N SER A 67 -5.19 -2.15 3.61
CA SER A 67 -5.45 -1.22 2.52
C SER A 67 -5.20 -1.87 1.15
N PHE A 68 -4.10 -2.61 1.00
CA PHE A 68 -3.84 -3.32 -0.25
C PHE A 68 -4.90 -4.41 -0.51
N THR A 69 -5.37 -5.08 0.54
CA THR A 69 -6.43 -6.08 0.40
C THR A 69 -7.71 -5.44 -0.12
N ARG A 70 -8.04 -4.25 0.35
CA ARG A 70 -9.21 -3.52 -0.16
C ARG A 70 -9.05 -3.18 -1.63
N LEU A 71 -7.85 -2.80 -2.06
CA LEU A 71 -7.59 -2.53 -3.48
C LEU A 71 -7.81 -3.78 -4.31
N ILE A 72 -7.32 -4.93 -3.84
CA ILE A 72 -7.48 -6.20 -4.52
C ILE A 72 -8.96 -6.59 -4.60
N SER A 73 -9.72 -6.37 -3.52
CA SER A 73 -11.16 -6.67 -3.52
C SER A 73 -11.89 -5.89 -4.60
N GLY A 74 -11.49 -4.65 -4.85
CA GLY A 74 -12.09 -3.82 -5.90
C GLY A 74 -11.59 -4.16 -7.30
N ASN A 75 -10.36 -4.68 -7.40
CA ASN A 75 -9.77 -5.08 -8.68
C ASN A 75 -8.78 -6.22 -8.45
N PRO A 76 -9.24 -7.48 -8.60
CA PRO A 76 -8.36 -8.64 -8.33
C PRO A 76 -7.14 -8.75 -9.23
N THR A 77 -7.09 -8.00 -10.34
CA THR A 77 -5.93 -8.03 -11.24
C THR A 77 -5.05 -6.81 -11.10
N ASP A 78 -5.16 -6.10 -9.98
CA ASP A 78 -4.27 -4.98 -9.68
C ASP A 78 -2.92 -5.54 -9.21
N ASP A 79 -1.97 -5.64 -10.16
CA ASP A 79 -0.66 -6.23 -9.89
C ASP A 79 0.11 -5.47 -8.82
N TYR A 80 0.02 -4.15 -8.84
CA TYR A 80 0.70 -3.33 -7.83
C TYR A 80 0.16 -3.61 -6.42
N ALA A 81 -1.17 -3.79 -6.30
CA ALA A 81 -1.75 -4.08 -5.00
C ALA A 81 -1.32 -5.45 -4.46
N HIS A 82 -1.21 -6.45 -5.35
CA HIS A 82 -0.67 -7.75 -4.94
C HIS A 82 0.79 -7.63 -4.51
N PHE A 83 1.57 -6.87 -5.25
CA PHE A 83 2.96 -6.63 -4.88
C PHE A 83 3.05 -5.93 -3.52
N GLY A 84 2.23 -4.89 -3.32
CA GLY A 84 2.22 -4.14 -2.06
C GLY A 84 1.82 -5.00 -0.87
N LEU A 85 0.78 -5.81 -1.05
CA LEU A 85 0.35 -6.75 0.00
C LEU A 85 1.48 -7.73 0.33
N GLY A 86 2.13 -8.25 -0.71
CA GLY A 86 3.24 -9.19 -0.51
C GLY A 86 4.40 -8.57 0.24
N LEU A 87 4.76 -7.32 -0.10
CA LEU A 87 5.85 -6.63 0.60
C LEU A 87 5.50 -6.38 2.06
N ALA A 88 4.27 -5.91 2.32
CA ALA A 88 3.84 -5.63 3.69
C ALA A 88 3.80 -6.92 4.51
N ALA A 89 3.29 -7.99 3.92
CA ALA A 89 3.26 -9.30 4.57
C ALA A 89 4.67 -9.79 4.90
N SER A 90 5.60 -9.59 3.98
CA SER A 90 7.00 -9.98 4.19
C SER A 90 7.59 -9.24 5.39
N ARG A 91 7.33 -7.95 5.49
CA ARG A 91 7.83 -7.14 6.60
C ARG A 91 7.15 -7.52 7.91
N ALA A 92 5.93 -7.99 7.86
CA ALA A 92 5.20 -8.44 9.04
C ALA A 92 5.55 -9.88 9.42
N GLY A 93 6.39 -10.57 8.66
CA GLY A 93 6.77 -11.93 8.95
C GLY A 93 5.84 -12.99 8.42
N GLU A 94 4.82 -12.58 7.63
CA GLU A 94 3.83 -13.48 7.04
C GLU A 94 4.35 -13.99 5.69
N LEU A 95 5.39 -14.84 5.74
CA LEU A 95 6.14 -15.18 4.53
C LEU A 95 5.33 -16.01 3.53
N ARG A 96 4.40 -16.83 4.00
CA ARG A 96 3.56 -17.62 3.11
C ARG A 96 2.62 -16.69 2.32
N LEU A 97 1.96 -15.77 3.00
CA LEU A 97 1.09 -14.78 2.35
C LEU A 97 1.89 -13.91 1.39
N ALA A 98 3.08 -13.51 1.81
CA ALA A 98 3.96 -12.72 0.96
C ALA A 98 4.28 -13.46 -0.34
N ALA A 99 4.67 -14.73 -0.25
CA ALA A 99 5.02 -15.53 -1.43
C ALA A 99 3.82 -15.67 -2.37
N GLU A 100 2.61 -15.87 -1.82
CA GLU A 100 1.41 -16.01 -2.63
C GLU A 100 1.16 -14.77 -3.48
N HIS A 101 1.18 -13.61 -2.86
CA HIS A 101 0.83 -12.37 -3.57
C HIS A 101 1.96 -11.87 -4.46
N LEU A 102 3.21 -12.09 -4.06
CA LEU A 102 4.33 -11.75 -4.94
C LEU A 102 4.35 -12.64 -6.18
N ALA A 103 3.97 -13.92 -6.04
CA ALA A 103 3.86 -14.81 -7.19
C ALA A 103 2.77 -14.36 -8.15
N LEU A 104 1.63 -13.88 -7.61
CA LEU A 104 0.56 -13.36 -8.44
C LEU A 104 1.01 -12.12 -9.20
N ALA A 105 1.66 -11.19 -8.52
CA ALA A 105 2.17 -9.97 -9.17
C ALA A 105 3.15 -10.32 -10.28
N ALA A 106 4.10 -11.21 -10.01
CA ALA A 106 5.11 -11.60 -10.99
C ALA A 106 4.48 -12.31 -12.19
N ALA A 107 3.45 -13.12 -11.96
CA ALA A 107 2.76 -13.81 -13.05
C ALA A 107 1.95 -12.83 -13.91
N MET A 108 1.33 -11.83 -13.30
CA MET A 108 0.57 -10.80 -14.02
C MET A 108 1.46 -9.89 -14.85
N ARG A 109 2.62 -9.56 -14.33
CA ARG A 109 3.54 -8.61 -14.97
C ARG A 109 4.96 -9.16 -14.93
N PRO A 110 5.26 -10.15 -15.78
CA PRO A 110 6.62 -10.70 -15.81
C PRO A 110 7.67 -9.71 -16.30
N ASP A 111 7.22 -8.64 -16.96
CA ASP A 111 8.10 -7.55 -17.42
C ASP A 111 8.54 -6.63 -16.26
N VAL A 112 7.89 -6.70 -15.11
CA VAL A 112 8.26 -5.89 -13.96
C VAL A 112 9.22 -6.71 -13.09
N HIS A 113 10.50 -6.53 -13.32
CA HIS A 113 11.54 -7.41 -12.78
C HIS A 113 11.59 -7.42 -11.25
N HIS A 114 11.29 -6.30 -10.61
CA HIS A 114 11.38 -6.24 -9.14
C HIS A 114 10.30 -7.08 -8.46
N TYR A 115 9.23 -7.45 -9.16
CA TYR A 115 8.23 -8.37 -8.60
C TYR A 115 8.86 -9.76 -8.39
N ALA A 116 9.51 -10.27 -9.42
CA ALA A 116 10.17 -11.58 -9.32
C ALA A 116 11.34 -11.55 -8.35
N GLN A 117 12.05 -10.44 -8.27
CA GLN A 117 13.14 -10.29 -7.29
C GLN A 117 12.63 -10.40 -5.86
N ALA A 118 11.52 -9.71 -5.56
CA ALA A 118 10.94 -9.74 -4.23
C ALA A 118 10.48 -11.16 -3.88
N LEU A 119 9.90 -11.87 -4.85
CA LEU A 119 9.46 -13.24 -4.65
C LEU A 119 10.64 -14.15 -4.32
N ARG A 120 11.74 -14.02 -5.06
CA ARG A 120 12.94 -14.81 -4.78
C ARG A 120 13.47 -14.57 -3.38
N GLY A 121 13.46 -13.30 -2.95
CA GLY A 121 13.90 -12.97 -1.60
C GLY A 121 13.05 -13.61 -0.53
N VAL A 122 11.74 -13.59 -0.69
CA VAL A 122 10.83 -14.21 0.27
C VAL A 122 10.99 -15.73 0.27
N ARG A 123 11.13 -16.34 -0.91
CA ARG A 123 11.34 -17.79 -1.00
C ARG A 123 12.63 -18.22 -0.33
N ALA A 124 13.68 -17.43 -0.47
CA ALA A 124 14.95 -17.71 0.18
C ALA A 124 14.81 -17.66 1.70
N ARG A 125 14.09 -16.67 2.21
CA ARG A 125 13.83 -16.55 3.64
C ARG A 125 13.01 -17.73 4.16
N ARG A 126 12.00 -18.17 3.41
CA ARG A 126 11.19 -19.32 3.79
C ARG A 126 12.02 -20.60 3.81
N GLY A 127 12.91 -20.76 2.85
CA GLY A 127 13.78 -21.93 2.80
C GLY A 127 14.79 -21.96 3.94
N ALA A 128 15.19 -20.78 4.45
CA ALA A 128 16.11 -20.68 5.56
C ALA A 128 15.43 -20.83 6.92
N ASP A 129 14.11 -20.70 6.98
CA ASP A 129 13.34 -20.77 8.22
C ASP A 129 13.14 -22.25 8.58
N PRO A 130 13.64 -22.68 9.74
CA PRO A 130 13.53 -24.09 10.14
C PRO A 130 12.11 -24.49 10.56
N SER A 131 11.24 -23.52 10.80
CA SER A 131 9.86 -23.84 11.12
C SER A 131 9.03 -23.97 9.85
#